data_df59f045d29c1a9b69c363af63fac11e
#
_entry.id   df59f045d29c1a9b69c363af63fac11e
#
_cell.length_a   1.000
_cell.length_b   1.000
_cell.length_c   1.000
_cell.angle_alpha   90.00
_cell.angle_beta   90.00
_cell.angle_gamma   90.00
#
_symmetry.space_group_name_H-M   'P 1'
#
loop_
_entity.id
_entity.type
_entity.pdbx_description
1 polymer ?
#
loop_
_entity_poly.entity_id
_entity_poly.type
_entity_poly.pdbx_seq_one_letter_code
_entity_poly.pdbx_strand_id
1 'polypeptide(L)'
;MKRTSTFQNGLIWFGAGVSLAEILTGTSFAPLGMAKGFAAILIGHIIGCAMMLLAGLIGGRTGRSAMETVKMSFGQKGGLLFAFLNVLQLVGWTAIMIYDGALAVGGIFDIGRWVWCLVIGALIILWIAVGITDLGWINKITMAALFILTLVLCKVIFFSGNVMPAVDGESLTFGAAVELAVAMPLSWLPLISDYTRDAEKPTQATWVSVIVYGLVSCWMYVIGMGAAIFTGEYDIAVIMVKAGLGIAALVILVFSTVTTTFLDAWSAGISAESLTPKLNGKKTAIVVTVIGVAGAILFPMDDITGFLYLIGSVFAPMIAVQIADHFILKRDRFAVATDARNLVIWLVGFIAYRLLMGVDTPVGYTLPDMVLTVVLCLIAEKVRPTKE
;
A
#
# COMPACT_ATOMS: atom_id res chain seq x y z
N MET A 1 7.04 -10.92 -21.40
CA MET A 1 7.75 -9.88 -20.60
C MET A 1 9.07 -10.45 -20.09
N LYS A 2 10.09 -9.60 -19.88
CA LYS A 2 11.35 -10.01 -19.26
C LYS A 2 11.08 -10.28 -17.77
N ARG A 3 11.45 -11.48 -17.27
CA ARG A 3 11.24 -11.83 -15.86
C ARG A 3 12.10 -10.95 -14.94
N THR A 4 11.58 -10.64 -13.76
CA THR A 4 12.28 -9.85 -12.74
C THR A 4 13.10 -10.76 -11.83
N SER A 5 14.32 -10.35 -11.49
CA SER A 5 15.13 -11.06 -10.51
C SER A 5 14.61 -10.82 -9.08
N THR A 6 15.01 -11.68 -8.14
CA THR A 6 14.70 -11.48 -6.71
C THR A 6 15.23 -10.14 -6.18
N PHE A 7 16.41 -9.71 -6.64
CA PHE A 7 16.98 -8.42 -6.26
C PHE A 7 16.17 -7.23 -6.80
N GLN A 8 15.69 -7.31 -8.05
CA GLN A 8 14.83 -6.26 -8.63
C GLN A 8 13.50 -6.16 -7.85
N ASN A 9 12.91 -7.28 -7.45
CA ASN A 9 11.73 -7.28 -6.59
C ASN A 9 12.03 -6.60 -5.24
N GLY A 10 13.15 -6.89 -4.61
CA GLY A 10 13.58 -6.19 -3.39
C GLY A 10 13.70 -4.67 -3.58
N LEU A 11 14.28 -4.21 -4.70
CA LEU A 11 14.39 -2.77 -5.00
C LEU A 11 13.02 -2.11 -5.23
N ILE A 12 12.10 -2.79 -5.94
CA ILE A 12 10.74 -2.28 -6.15
C ILE A 12 10.06 -2.04 -4.81
N TRP A 13 10.09 -3.03 -3.92
CA TRP A 13 9.41 -2.97 -2.63
C TRP A 13 10.14 -2.10 -1.60
N PHE A 14 11.45 -1.92 -1.74
CA PHE A 14 12.18 -0.86 -1.02
C PHE A 14 11.64 0.51 -1.42
N GLY A 15 11.49 0.78 -2.73
CA GLY A 15 10.94 2.04 -3.23
C GLY A 15 9.49 2.27 -2.80
N ALA A 16 8.67 1.21 -2.77
CA ALA A 16 7.30 1.29 -2.28
C ALA A 16 7.24 1.69 -0.79
N GLY A 17 8.13 1.13 0.03
CA GLY A 17 8.19 1.44 1.47
C GLY A 17 8.78 2.81 1.79
N VAL A 18 9.68 3.37 0.95
CA VAL A 18 10.18 4.73 1.14
C VAL A 18 9.22 5.73 0.50
N SER A 19 8.16 6.06 1.18
CA SER A 19 7.14 6.99 0.67
C SER A 19 6.74 8.05 1.70
N LEU A 20 6.22 9.17 1.19
CA LEU A 20 5.66 10.23 2.03
C LEU A 20 4.47 9.73 2.84
N ALA A 21 3.57 8.94 2.25
CA ALA A 21 2.40 8.39 2.93
C ALA A 21 2.78 7.56 4.17
N GLU A 22 3.87 6.78 4.08
CA GLU A 22 4.39 6.02 5.22
C GLU A 22 4.85 6.94 6.37
N ILE A 23 5.58 8.01 6.03
CA ILE A 23 6.08 8.96 7.02
C ILE A 23 4.91 9.76 7.63
N LEU A 24 4.00 10.27 6.80
CA LEU A 24 2.82 11.01 7.25
C LEU A 24 1.94 10.16 8.16
N THR A 25 1.66 8.91 7.78
CA THR A 25 0.92 7.98 8.64
C THR A 25 1.65 7.74 9.95
N GLY A 26 2.98 7.64 9.92
CA GLY A 26 3.82 7.48 11.11
C GLY A 26 3.69 8.62 12.13
N THR A 27 3.44 9.86 11.68
CA THR A 27 3.25 11.01 12.60
C THR A 27 2.06 10.81 13.54
N SER A 28 1.00 10.12 13.09
CA SER A 28 -0.20 9.83 13.87
C SER A 28 0.06 8.98 15.12
N PHE A 29 1.23 8.32 15.22
CA PHE A 29 1.61 7.49 16.36
C PHE A 29 2.26 8.31 17.49
N ALA A 30 2.61 9.57 17.26
CA ALA A 30 3.28 10.41 18.23
C ALA A 30 2.58 10.54 19.59
N PRO A 31 1.24 10.68 19.67
CA PRO A 31 0.52 10.75 20.94
C PRO A 31 0.67 9.49 21.84
N LEU A 32 0.99 8.33 21.26
CA LEU A 32 1.25 7.10 22.02
C LEU A 32 2.62 7.09 22.69
N GLY A 33 3.52 7.98 22.29
CA GLY A 33 4.93 7.98 22.69
C GLY A 33 5.73 6.85 22.01
N MET A 34 7.08 6.98 22.06
CA MET A 34 8.00 6.10 21.32
C MET A 34 7.80 4.61 21.59
N ALA A 35 7.64 4.19 22.84
CA ALA A 35 7.60 2.76 23.17
C ALA A 35 6.32 2.09 22.70
N LYS A 36 5.15 2.67 23.01
CA LYS A 36 3.85 2.12 22.60
C LYS A 36 3.65 2.28 21.09
N GLY A 37 4.02 3.43 20.52
CA GLY A 37 3.93 3.66 19.07
C GLY A 37 4.79 2.67 18.30
N PHE A 38 6.04 2.44 18.71
CA PHE A 38 6.90 1.43 18.08
C PHE A 38 6.32 0.01 18.18
N ALA A 39 5.77 -0.36 19.35
CA ALA A 39 5.12 -1.66 19.52
C ALA A 39 3.90 -1.82 18.58
N ALA A 40 3.06 -0.80 18.46
CA ALA A 40 1.91 -0.82 17.56
C ALA A 40 2.34 -0.92 16.08
N ILE A 41 3.35 -0.15 15.67
CA ILE A 41 3.94 -0.22 14.32
C ILE A 41 4.43 -1.64 14.03
N LEU A 42 5.23 -2.22 14.92
CA LEU A 42 5.80 -3.55 14.72
C LEU A 42 4.74 -4.65 14.64
N ILE A 43 3.77 -4.64 15.58
CA ILE A 43 2.68 -5.63 15.59
C ILE A 43 1.84 -5.51 14.31
N GLY A 44 1.45 -4.30 13.94
CA GLY A 44 0.64 -4.06 12.74
C GLY A 44 1.36 -4.50 11.46
N HIS A 45 2.64 -4.16 11.31
CA HIS A 45 3.42 -4.60 10.15
C HIS A 45 3.62 -6.11 10.10
N ILE A 46 3.82 -6.79 11.24
CA ILE A 46 3.90 -8.26 11.27
C ILE A 46 2.59 -8.87 10.75
N ILE A 47 1.44 -8.38 11.22
CA ILE A 47 0.13 -8.86 10.78
C ILE A 47 -0.07 -8.57 9.28
N GLY A 48 0.09 -7.32 8.85
CA GLY A 48 -0.12 -6.90 7.46
C GLY A 48 0.84 -7.58 6.48
N CYS A 49 2.12 -7.68 6.82
CA CYS A 49 3.11 -8.35 6.01
C CYS A 49 2.90 -9.87 5.93
N ALA A 50 2.39 -10.52 6.98
CA ALA A 50 2.03 -11.94 6.91
C ALA A 50 0.90 -12.16 5.87
N MET A 51 -0.10 -11.30 5.85
CA MET A 51 -1.17 -11.35 4.84
C MET A 51 -0.64 -11.05 3.44
N MET A 52 0.22 -10.02 3.30
CA MET A 52 0.86 -9.67 2.05
C MET A 52 1.70 -10.83 1.49
N LEU A 53 2.41 -11.57 2.36
CA LEU A 53 3.15 -12.76 1.97
C LEU A 53 2.23 -13.82 1.38
N LEU A 54 1.11 -14.12 2.05
CA LEU A 54 0.16 -15.12 1.57
C LEU A 54 -0.46 -14.72 0.22
N ALA A 55 -0.87 -13.45 0.06
CA ALA A 55 -1.38 -12.94 -1.20
C ALA A 55 -0.35 -13.06 -2.34
N GLY A 56 0.89 -12.64 -2.09
CA GLY A 56 1.98 -12.71 -3.08
C GLY A 56 2.37 -14.15 -3.45
N LEU A 57 2.29 -15.09 -2.49
CA LEU A 57 2.53 -16.50 -2.75
C LEU A 57 1.46 -17.12 -3.65
N ILE A 58 0.19 -16.70 -3.55
CA ILE A 58 -0.87 -17.15 -4.47
C ILE A 58 -0.50 -16.76 -5.90
N GLY A 59 -0.21 -15.49 -6.16
CA GLY A 59 0.17 -15.02 -7.50
C GLY A 59 1.45 -15.65 -8.01
N GLY A 60 2.48 -15.70 -7.19
CA GLY A 60 3.77 -16.29 -7.57
C GLY A 60 3.71 -17.78 -7.90
N ARG A 61 2.86 -18.57 -7.21
CA ARG A 61 2.68 -20.00 -7.47
C ARG A 61 1.78 -20.30 -8.65
N THR A 62 0.80 -19.44 -8.91
CA THR A 62 -0.18 -19.62 -9.99
C THR A 62 0.19 -18.92 -11.28
N GLY A 63 1.16 -17.99 -11.25
CA GLY A 63 1.52 -17.15 -12.40
C GLY A 63 0.41 -16.17 -12.80
N ARG A 64 -0.51 -15.85 -11.88
CA ARG A 64 -1.67 -15.00 -12.12
C ARG A 64 -1.48 -13.62 -11.48
N SER A 65 -2.07 -12.57 -12.11
CA SER A 65 -2.14 -11.24 -11.52
C SER A 65 -3.02 -11.23 -10.26
N ALA A 66 -2.94 -10.17 -9.47
CA ALA A 66 -3.71 -10.06 -8.24
C ALA A 66 -5.21 -10.25 -8.50
N MET A 67 -5.77 -9.58 -9.51
CA MET A 67 -7.20 -9.72 -9.82
C MET A 67 -7.57 -11.05 -10.51
N GLU A 68 -6.62 -11.71 -11.15
CA GLU A 68 -6.82 -13.08 -11.63
C GLU A 68 -6.81 -14.10 -10.48
N THR A 69 -6.01 -13.90 -9.43
CA THR A 69 -6.07 -14.74 -8.23
C THR A 69 -7.40 -14.58 -7.49
N VAL A 70 -8.00 -13.38 -7.51
CA VAL A 70 -9.35 -13.15 -6.95
C VAL A 70 -10.41 -13.99 -7.67
N LYS A 71 -10.29 -14.12 -9.00
CA LYS A 71 -11.21 -14.98 -9.77
C LYS A 71 -11.12 -16.47 -9.38
N MET A 72 -10.00 -16.91 -8.79
CA MET A 72 -9.87 -18.28 -8.26
C MET A 72 -10.78 -18.55 -7.06
N SER A 73 -11.24 -17.52 -6.36
CA SER A 73 -12.13 -17.65 -5.21
C SER A 73 -13.56 -17.20 -5.51
N PHE A 74 -13.73 -16.16 -6.34
CA PHE A 74 -15.05 -15.55 -6.57
C PHE A 74 -15.65 -15.88 -7.95
N GLY A 75 -14.91 -16.57 -8.80
CA GLY A 75 -15.29 -16.86 -10.18
C GLY A 75 -15.04 -15.70 -11.14
N GLN A 76 -15.19 -15.95 -12.44
CA GLN A 76 -14.85 -15.00 -13.50
C GLN A 76 -15.61 -13.67 -13.41
N LYS A 77 -16.92 -13.72 -13.16
CA LYS A 77 -17.78 -12.53 -13.03
C LYS A 77 -17.73 -11.94 -11.61
N GLY A 78 -17.68 -12.80 -10.56
CA GLY A 78 -17.58 -12.35 -9.19
C GLY A 78 -16.28 -11.57 -8.92
N GLY A 79 -15.17 -12.00 -9.51
CA GLY A 79 -13.89 -11.31 -9.45
C GLY A 79 -13.86 -9.91 -10.10
N LEU A 80 -14.80 -9.62 -11.04
CA LEU A 80 -14.87 -8.30 -11.67
C LEU A 80 -15.23 -7.17 -10.69
N LEU A 81 -16.03 -7.48 -9.66
CA LEU A 81 -16.33 -6.52 -8.59
C LEU A 81 -15.04 -6.01 -7.94
N PHE A 82 -14.16 -6.93 -7.55
CA PHE A 82 -12.92 -6.60 -6.88
C PHE A 82 -11.90 -5.95 -7.82
N ALA A 83 -11.86 -6.37 -9.09
CA ALA A 83 -11.03 -5.71 -10.09
C ALA A 83 -11.44 -4.24 -10.28
N PHE A 84 -12.74 -3.94 -10.32
CA PHE A 84 -13.25 -2.58 -10.37
C PHE A 84 -12.89 -1.78 -9.10
N LEU A 85 -13.15 -2.36 -7.91
CA LEU A 85 -12.82 -1.71 -6.64
C LEU A 85 -11.32 -1.48 -6.49
N ASN A 86 -10.48 -2.38 -7.02
CA ASN A 86 -9.03 -2.20 -7.02
C ASN A 86 -8.58 -1.07 -7.94
N VAL A 87 -9.14 -0.95 -9.15
CA VAL A 87 -8.87 0.20 -10.02
C VAL A 87 -9.27 1.50 -9.32
N LEU A 88 -10.42 1.52 -8.66
CA LEU A 88 -10.92 2.70 -7.95
C LEU A 88 -10.01 3.12 -6.79
N GLN A 89 -9.56 2.15 -5.95
CA GLN A 89 -8.60 2.47 -4.87
C GLN A 89 -7.27 2.99 -5.43
N LEU A 90 -6.79 2.44 -6.54
CA LEU A 90 -5.52 2.85 -7.13
C LEU A 90 -5.58 4.23 -7.80
N VAL A 91 -6.77 4.62 -8.30
CA VAL A 91 -7.03 6.04 -8.67
C VAL A 91 -6.95 6.92 -7.43
N GLY A 92 -7.54 6.50 -6.31
CA GLY A 92 -7.47 7.21 -5.03
C GLY A 92 -6.03 7.36 -4.55
N TRP A 93 -5.25 6.27 -4.49
CA TRP A 93 -3.84 6.32 -4.13
C TRP A 93 -3.02 7.22 -5.06
N THR A 94 -3.24 7.12 -6.36
CA THR A 94 -2.56 7.99 -7.34
C THR A 94 -2.85 9.47 -7.05
N ALA A 95 -4.10 9.83 -6.72
CA ALA A 95 -4.47 11.21 -6.38
C ALA A 95 -3.85 11.66 -5.05
N ILE A 96 -3.93 10.84 -3.99
CA ILE A 96 -3.35 11.13 -2.67
C ILE A 96 -1.84 11.34 -2.78
N MET A 97 -1.12 10.41 -3.41
CA MET A 97 0.33 10.50 -3.54
C MET A 97 0.79 11.73 -4.33
N ILE A 98 0.08 12.08 -5.42
CA ILE A 98 0.37 13.30 -6.19
C ILE A 98 0.10 14.54 -5.34
N TYR A 99 -1.00 14.56 -4.57
CA TYR A 99 -1.37 15.67 -3.69
C TYR A 99 -0.33 15.89 -2.60
N ASP A 100 0.03 14.84 -1.85
CA ASP A 100 1.01 14.89 -0.77
C ASP A 100 2.41 15.26 -1.28
N GLY A 101 2.80 14.69 -2.43
CA GLY A 101 4.05 15.05 -3.08
C GLY A 101 4.08 16.51 -3.49
N ALA A 102 2.98 17.03 -4.03
CA ALA A 102 2.88 18.42 -4.44
C ALA A 102 2.88 19.38 -3.24
N LEU A 103 2.26 19.02 -2.12
CA LEU A 103 2.32 19.78 -0.86
C LEU A 103 3.75 19.83 -0.32
N ALA A 104 4.39 18.66 -0.19
CA ALA A 104 5.73 18.53 0.37
C ALA A 104 6.76 19.34 -0.46
N VAL A 105 6.69 19.24 -1.78
CA VAL A 105 7.57 19.98 -2.68
C VAL A 105 7.25 21.48 -2.68
N GLY A 106 5.97 21.83 -2.61
CA GLY A 106 5.49 23.21 -2.48
C GLY A 106 6.01 23.92 -1.25
N GLY A 107 6.17 23.19 -0.13
CA GLY A 107 6.79 23.71 1.10
C GLY A 107 8.27 24.07 0.95
N ILE A 108 8.98 23.53 -0.06
CA ILE A 108 10.38 23.83 -0.35
C ILE A 108 10.48 24.92 -1.43
N PHE A 109 9.67 24.80 -2.48
CA PHE A 109 9.67 25.71 -3.63
C PHE A 109 8.24 25.98 -4.10
N ASP A 110 7.69 27.11 -3.69
CA ASP A 110 6.30 27.48 -3.96
C ASP A 110 6.14 28.10 -5.36
N ILE A 111 5.65 27.29 -6.29
CA ILE A 111 5.17 27.71 -7.61
C ILE A 111 3.67 27.43 -7.78
N GLY A 112 3.01 27.08 -6.68
CA GLY A 112 1.62 26.65 -6.64
C GLY A 112 1.43 25.13 -6.72
N ARG A 113 0.62 24.57 -5.82
CA ARG A 113 0.36 23.12 -5.69
C ARG A 113 -0.06 22.49 -7.02
N TRP A 114 -0.95 23.14 -7.78
CA TRP A 114 -1.44 22.61 -9.06
C TRP A 114 -0.33 22.38 -10.09
N VAL A 115 0.71 23.24 -10.09
CA VAL A 115 1.87 23.08 -10.99
C VAL A 115 2.64 21.83 -10.63
N TRP A 116 2.89 21.62 -9.31
CA TRP A 116 3.57 20.43 -8.85
C TRP A 116 2.77 19.16 -9.12
N CYS A 117 1.43 19.17 -8.99
CA CYS A 117 0.59 18.04 -9.40
C CYS A 117 0.79 17.69 -10.88
N LEU A 118 0.86 18.71 -11.76
CA LEU A 118 1.13 18.48 -13.20
C LEU A 118 2.55 17.94 -13.44
N VAL A 119 3.56 18.47 -12.77
CA VAL A 119 4.96 18.02 -12.90
C VAL A 119 5.10 16.58 -12.46
N ILE A 120 4.60 16.23 -11.27
CA ILE A 120 4.66 14.86 -10.74
C ILE A 120 3.87 13.90 -11.64
N GLY A 121 2.66 14.26 -12.06
CA GLY A 121 1.85 13.46 -12.98
C GLY A 121 2.54 13.25 -14.34
N ALA A 122 3.17 14.28 -14.92
CA ALA A 122 3.93 14.14 -16.16
C ALA A 122 5.12 13.18 -16.00
N LEU A 123 5.83 13.25 -14.87
CA LEU A 123 6.93 12.33 -14.57
C LEU A 123 6.45 10.88 -14.39
N ILE A 124 5.30 10.66 -13.74
CA ILE A 124 4.69 9.33 -13.63
C ILE A 124 4.32 8.79 -15.01
N ILE A 125 3.70 9.61 -15.87
CA ILE A 125 3.37 9.22 -17.25
C ILE A 125 4.62 8.88 -18.05
N LEU A 126 5.68 9.68 -17.92
CA LEU A 126 6.98 9.40 -18.54
C LEU A 126 7.54 8.05 -18.07
N TRP A 127 7.46 7.78 -16.75
CA TRP A 127 7.91 6.53 -16.16
C TRP A 127 7.13 5.32 -16.69
N ILE A 128 5.80 5.45 -16.81
CA ILE A 128 4.94 4.44 -17.46
C ILE A 128 5.33 4.26 -18.94
N ALA A 129 5.61 5.34 -19.64
CA ALA A 129 5.95 5.30 -21.07
C ALA A 129 7.27 4.53 -21.35
N VAL A 130 8.29 4.78 -20.54
CA VAL A 130 9.61 4.12 -20.64
C VAL A 130 9.56 2.68 -20.15
N GLY A 131 8.87 2.41 -19.04
CA GLY A 131 8.74 1.10 -18.43
C GLY A 131 9.80 0.79 -17.37
N ILE A 132 9.40 -0.02 -16.37
CA ILE A 132 10.20 -0.30 -15.17
C ILE A 132 11.50 -1.08 -15.45
N THR A 133 11.52 -1.89 -16.51
CA THR A 133 12.67 -2.73 -16.86
C THR A 133 13.78 -1.94 -17.55
N ASP A 134 13.43 -0.88 -18.27
CA ASP A 134 14.37 -0.09 -19.05
C ASP A 134 15.04 1.01 -18.22
N LEU A 135 14.44 1.36 -17.08
CA LEU A 135 14.96 2.32 -16.10
C LEU A 135 15.83 1.70 -15.01
N GLY A 136 16.31 0.47 -15.19
CA GLY A 136 16.95 -0.32 -14.14
C GLY A 136 18.16 0.34 -13.44
N TRP A 137 18.96 1.16 -14.13
CA TRP A 137 20.08 1.90 -13.54
C TRP A 137 19.60 3.18 -12.81
N ILE A 138 18.62 3.91 -13.38
CA ILE A 138 18.02 5.09 -12.76
C ILE A 138 17.32 4.66 -11.47
N ASN A 139 16.57 3.57 -11.50
CA ASN A 139 15.91 3.03 -10.31
C ASN A 139 16.92 2.72 -9.19
N LYS A 140 18.07 2.12 -9.50
CA LYS A 140 19.11 1.85 -8.50
C LYS A 140 19.68 3.13 -7.87
N ILE A 141 19.94 4.17 -8.68
CA ILE A 141 20.43 5.46 -8.20
C ILE A 141 19.37 6.12 -7.32
N THR A 142 18.11 6.12 -7.75
CA THR A 142 17.00 6.66 -6.98
C THR A 142 16.86 5.94 -5.64
N MET A 143 16.89 4.61 -5.62
CA MET A 143 16.83 3.84 -4.37
C MET A 143 18.01 4.11 -3.44
N ALA A 144 19.22 4.27 -3.98
CA ALA A 144 20.39 4.66 -3.18
C ALA A 144 20.23 6.08 -2.59
N ALA A 145 19.73 7.03 -3.38
CA ALA A 145 19.45 8.39 -2.91
C ALA A 145 18.37 8.42 -1.83
N LEU A 146 17.28 7.65 -2.01
CA LEU A 146 16.23 7.49 -1.01
C LEU A 146 16.77 6.86 0.28
N PHE A 147 17.61 5.84 0.19
CA PHE A 147 18.25 5.25 1.37
C PHE A 147 19.09 6.26 2.12
N ILE A 148 19.93 7.04 1.42
CA ILE A 148 20.74 8.11 2.04
C ILE A 148 19.83 9.14 2.71
N LEU A 149 18.72 9.52 2.05
CA LEU A 149 17.74 10.43 2.62
C LEU A 149 17.20 9.92 3.98
N THR A 150 16.82 8.63 4.06
CA THR A 150 16.30 8.07 5.31
C THR A 150 17.32 8.13 6.43
N LEU A 151 18.62 7.95 6.14
CA LEU A 151 19.70 8.08 7.12
C LEU A 151 19.88 9.53 7.58
N VAL A 152 19.76 10.50 6.66
CA VAL A 152 19.84 11.93 7.01
C VAL A 152 18.66 12.33 7.88
N LEU A 153 17.43 11.93 7.51
CA LEU A 153 16.24 12.18 8.34
C LEU A 153 16.39 11.57 9.74
N CYS A 154 16.86 10.32 9.82
CA CYS A 154 17.14 9.67 11.10
C CYS A 154 18.11 10.48 11.95
N LYS A 155 19.23 10.94 11.35
CA LYS A 155 20.20 11.77 12.06
C LYS A 155 19.59 13.07 12.56
N VAL A 156 18.84 13.77 11.73
CA VAL A 156 18.23 15.06 12.07
C VAL A 156 17.16 14.89 13.16
N ILE A 157 16.33 13.87 13.06
CA ILE A 157 15.21 13.66 13.98
C ILE A 157 15.70 13.14 15.34
N PHE A 158 16.52 12.09 15.36
CA PHE A 158 16.86 11.40 16.61
C PHE A 158 18.14 11.90 17.29
N PHE A 159 18.99 12.65 16.59
CA PHE A 159 20.29 13.10 17.13
C PHE A 159 20.42 14.63 17.18
N SER A 160 19.34 15.40 16.98
CA SER A 160 19.36 16.88 17.06
C SER A 160 19.39 17.42 18.49
N GLY A 161 19.21 16.58 19.49
CA GLY A 161 19.24 16.98 20.92
C GLY A 161 17.98 17.75 21.38
N ASN A 162 17.01 17.97 20.56
CA ASN A 162 15.77 18.64 20.92
C ASN A 162 14.79 17.64 21.55
N VAL A 163 14.42 17.87 22.79
CA VAL A 163 13.31 17.18 23.45
C VAL A 163 12.14 18.16 23.48
N MET A 164 11.11 17.89 22.67
CA MET A 164 9.89 18.69 22.67
C MET A 164 8.93 18.23 23.78
N PRO A 165 8.10 19.13 24.33
CA PRO A 165 7.04 18.75 25.26
C PRO A 165 6.08 17.75 24.61
N ALA A 166 5.33 17.00 25.45
CA ALA A 166 4.37 16.01 25.01
C ALA A 166 3.48 16.55 23.90
N VAL A 167 3.31 15.76 22.85
CA VAL A 167 2.47 16.12 21.71
C VAL A 167 1.01 15.99 22.15
N ASP A 168 0.30 17.11 22.31
CA ASP A 168 -1.14 17.14 22.50
C ASP A 168 -1.81 16.88 21.15
N GLY A 169 -2.42 15.72 21.00
CA GLY A 169 -3.19 15.34 19.82
C GLY A 169 -4.35 14.43 20.21
N GLU A 170 -5.32 14.23 19.32
CA GLU A 170 -6.34 13.19 19.52
C GLU A 170 -5.63 11.85 19.76
N SER A 171 -5.85 11.27 20.93
CA SER A 171 -5.17 10.04 21.34
C SER A 171 -5.72 8.86 20.55
N LEU A 172 -4.95 8.41 19.54
CA LEU A 172 -5.20 7.14 18.89
C LEU A 172 -5.15 6.02 19.94
N THR A 173 -6.15 5.14 20.02
CA THR A 173 -6.04 3.97 20.91
C THR A 173 -4.95 3.04 20.39
N PHE A 174 -4.39 2.19 21.25
CA PHE A 174 -3.35 1.24 20.83
C PHE A 174 -3.84 0.32 19.71
N GLY A 175 -5.08 -0.16 19.80
CA GLY A 175 -5.69 -1.01 18.78
C GLY A 175 -5.89 -0.30 17.44
N ALA A 176 -6.35 0.96 17.47
CA ALA A 176 -6.47 1.77 16.25
C ALA A 176 -5.10 2.06 15.62
N ALA A 177 -4.06 2.25 16.44
CA ALA A 177 -2.69 2.38 15.94
C ALA A 177 -2.17 1.08 15.29
N VAL A 178 -2.42 -0.08 15.91
CA VAL A 178 -2.11 -1.37 15.29
C VAL A 178 -2.82 -1.50 13.95
N GLU A 179 -4.12 -1.16 13.89
CA GLU A 179 -4.89 -1.20 12.65
C GLU A 179 -4.29 -0.30 11.56
N LEU A 180 -3.93 0.93 11.92
CA LEU A 180 -3.34 1.87 10.97
C LEU A 180 -1.99 1.34 10.42
N ALA A 181 -1.22 0.63 11.26
CA ALA A 181 0.01 -0.04 10.83
C ALA A 181 -0.24 -1.32 10.03
N VAL A 182 -1.37 -2.02 10.22
CA VAL A 182 -1.81 -3.15 9.37
C VAL A 182 -2.27 -2.66 8.01
N ALA A 183 -3.01 -1.56 7.98
CA ALA A 183 -3.72 -1.08 6.80
C ALA A 183 -2.78 -0.69 5.65
N MET A 184 -1.56 -0.24 5.96
CA MET A 184 -0.60 0.14 4.94
C MET A 184 -0.07 -1.06 4.14
N PRO A 185 0.50 -2.12 4.73
CA PRO A 185 0.81 -3.35 3.99
C PRO A 185 -0.44 -3.98 3.35
N LEU A 186 -1.61 -3.84 3.98
CA LEU A 186 -2.86 -4.37 3.47
C LEU A 186 -3.25 -3.71 2.14
N SER A 187 -2.98 -2.43 1.95
CA SER A 187 -3.26 -1.72 0.69
C SER A 187 -2.53 -2.31 -0.52
N TRP A 188 -1.41 -3.01 -0.27
CA TRP A 188 -0.62 -3.69 -1.29
C TRP A 188 -1.07 -5.14 -1.59
N LEU A 189 -1.97 -5.71 -0.79
CA LEU A 189 -2.41 -7.10 -1.00
C LEU A 189 -3.03 -7.32 -2.38
N PRO A 190 -3.90 -6.40 -2.88
CA PRO A 190 -4.49 -6.57 -4.20
C PRO A 190 -3.57 -6.18 -5.37
N LEU A 191 -2.26 -5.97 -5.11
CA LEU A 191 -1.24 -5.62 -6.11
C LEU A 191 -0.04 -6.55 -6.12
N ILE A 192 0.37 -7.12 -4.98
CA ILE A 192 1.65 -7.83 -4.86
C ILE A 192 1.80 -8.95 -5.90
N SER A 193 0.72 -9.65 -6.22
CA SER A 193 0.73 -10.73 -7.21
C SER A 193 1.06 -10.25 -8.63
N ASP A 194 0.83 -8.97 -8.94
CA ASP A 194 1.18 -8.38 -10.24
C ASP A 194 2.70 -8.35 -10.47
N TYR A 195 3.47 -8.30 -9.39
CA TYR A 195 4.94 -8.27 -9.41
C TYR A 195 5.56 -9.65 -9.20
N THR A 196 4.96 -10.47 -8.30
CA THR A 196 5.54 -11.78 -7.96
C THR A 196 5.29 -12.84 -9.02
N ARG A 197 4.21 -12.74 -9.83
CA ARG A 197 3.91 -13.67 -10.93
C ARG A 197 4.98 -13.72 -12.01
N ASP A 198 5.61 -12.58 -12.28
CA ASP A 198 6.60 -12.42 -13.35
C ASP A 198 8.04 -12.56 -12.85
N ALA A 199 8.25 -12.97 -11.61
CA ALA A 199 9.58 -13.17 -11.06
C ALA A 199 10.24 -14.46 -11.57
N GLU A 200 11.58 -14.46 -11.72
CA GLU A 200 12.35 -15.67 -12.06
C GLU A 200 12.21 -16.77 -11.00
N LYS A 201 12.16 -16.36 -9.73
CA LYS A 201 11.96 -17.23 -8.55
C LYS A 201 10.83 -16.70 -7.69
N PRO A 202 9.55 -16.95 -8.07
CA PRO A 202 8.41 -16.27 -7.48
C PRO A 202 8.33 -16.35 -5.95
N THR A 203 8.52 -17.53 -5.37
CA THR A 203 8.49 -17.70 -3.91
C THR A 203 9.57 -16.90 -3.20
N GLN A 204 10.81 -16.92 -3.71
CA GLN A 204 11.91 -16.14 -3.12
C GLN A 204 11.68 -14.63 -3.30
N ALA A 205 11.20 -14.24 -4.48
CA ALA A 205 10.87 -12.85 -4.77
C ALA A 205 9.75 -12.34 -3.84
N THR A 206 8.72 -13.15 -3.57
CA THR A 206 7.65 -12.80 -2.62
C THR A 206 8.20 -12.58 -1.20
N TRP A 207 9.02 -13.50 -0.69
CA TRP A 207 9.64 -13.34 0.63
C TRP A 207 10.49 -12.08 0.71
N VAL A 208 11.37 -11.86 -0.28
CA VAL A 208 12.23 -10.67 -0.30
C VAL A 208 11.40 -9.39 -0.41
N SER A 209 10.37 -9.36 -1.26
CA SER A 209 9.46 -8.22 -1.40
C SER A 209 8.83 -7.85 -0.06
N VAL A 210 8.26 -8.82 0.64
CA VAL A 210 7.53 -8.58 1.89
C VAL A 210 8.46 -8.20 3.04
N ILE A 211 9.61 -8.87 3.17
CA ILE A 211 10.59 -8.55 4.22
C ILE A 211 11.17 -7.15 4.01
N VAL A 212 11.58 -6.84 2.77
CA VAL A 212 12.14 -5.51 2.46
C VAL A 212 11.10 -4.42 2.69
N TYR A 213 9.88 -4.60 2.14
CA TYR A 213 8.79 -3.65 2.35
C TYR A 213 8.51 -3.45 3.85
N GLY A 214 8.28 -4.54 4.59
CA GLY A 214 7.94 -4.47 6.01
C GLY A 214 8.98 -3.76 6.86
N LEU A 215 10.28 -4.03 6.63
CA LEU A 215 11.36 -3.37 7.35
C LEU A 215 11.43 -1.87 7.01
N VAL A 216 11.29 -1.54 5.73
CA VAL A 216 11.39 -0.15 5.25
C VAL A 216 10.17 0.66 5.69
N SER A 217 8.97 0.10 5.57
CA SER A 217 7.73 0.74 6.01
C SER A 217 7.74 0.99 7.53
N CYS A 218 8.09 -0.02 8.34
CA CYS A 218 8.31 0.20 9.79
C CYS A 218 9.29 1.34 10.06
N TRP A 219 10.38 1.40 9.31
CA TRP A 219 11.40 2.45 9.44
C TRP A 219 10.84 3.83 9.11
N MET A 220 10.05 3.96 8.04
CA MET A 220 9.41 5.22 7.65
C MET A 220 8.37 5.68 8.67
N TYR A 221 7.57 4.75 9.22
CA TYR A 221 6.65 5.06 10.33
C TYR A 221 7.39 5.57 11.56
N VAL A 222 8.53 4.95 11.92
CA VAL A 222 9.36 5.39 13.06
C VAL A 222 9.97 6.77 12.79
N ILE A 223 10.37 7.07 11.54
CA ILE A 223 10.83 8.41 11.16
C ILE A 223 9.70 9.42 11.33
N GLY A 224 8.50 9.14 10.83
CA GLY A 224 7.33 10.03 10.98
C GLY A 224 6.97 10.28 12.43
N MET A 225 6.82 9.21 13.22
CA MET A 225 6.55 9.30 14.65
C MET A 225 7.63 10.09 15.39
N GLY A 226 8.91 9.79 15.11
CA GLY A 226 10.04 10.50 15.71
C GLY A 226 10.08 11.98 15.31
N ALA A 227 9.75 12.31 14.06
CA ALA A 227 9.64 13.67 13.58
C ALA A 227 8.65 14.47 14.44
N ALA A 228 7.43 13.96 14.60
CA ALA A 228 6.40 14.60 15.41
C ALA A 228 6.82 14.73 16.90
N ILE A 229 7.42 13.68 17.48
CA ILE A 229 7.82 13.68 18.91
C ILE A 229 9.01 14.61 19.19
N PHE A 230 10.06 14.57 18.35
CA PHE A 230 11.33 15.24 18.67
C PHE A 230 11.45 16.63 18.06
N THR A 231 10.72 16.93 16.97
CA THR A 231 10.80 18.24 16.32
C THR A 231 9.52 19.07 16.49
N GLY A 232 8.43 18.47 16.92
CA GLY A 232 7.08 19.09 16.92
C GLY A 232 6.58 19.41 15.52
N GLU A 233 7.20 18.84 14.49
CA GLU A 233 6.90 19.12 13.09
C GLU A 233 6.29 17.88 12.43
N TYR A 234 5.19 18.10 11.75
CA TYR A 234 4.47 17.04 11.02
C TYR A 234 4.74 17.11 9.51
N ASP A 235 5.26 18.23 9.02
CA ASP A 235 5.60 18.44 7.62
C ASP A 235 7.06 18.02 7.36
N ILE A 236 7.21 16.94 6.61
CA ILE A 236 8.50 16.38 6.23
C ILE A 236 9.34 17.37 5.40
N ALA A 237 8.70 18.21 4.58
CA ALA A 237 9.42 19.21 3.79
C ALA A 237 10.08 20.24 4.70
N VAL A 238 9.38 20.68 5.74
CA VAL A 238 9.92 21.63 6.74
C VAL A 238 11.10 21.01 7.48
N ILE A 239 10.98 19.74 7.87
CA ILE A 239 12.08 19.00 8.53
C ILE A 239 13.30 18.92 7.61
N MET A 240 13.10 18.61 6.34
CA MET A 240 14.18 18.49 5.37
C MET A 240 14.87 19.83 5.09
N VAL A 241 14.11 20.92 5.02
CA VAL A 241 14.65 22.29 4.88
C VAL A 241 15.46 22.65 6.11
N LYS A 242 14.94 22.40 7.32
CA LYS A 242 15.67 22.60 8.59
C LYS A 242 16.95 21.76 8.67
N ALA A 243 16.95 20.58 8.02
CA ALA A 243 18.13 19.73 7.88
C ALA A 243 19.17 20.25 6.87
N GLY A 244 18.91 21.36 6.21
CA GLY A 244 19.81 21.95 5.21
C GLY A 244 19.82 21.23 3.85
N LEU A 245 18.84 20.35 3.59
CA LEU A 245 18.79 19.56 2.36
C LEU A 245 18.25 20.35 1.13
N GLY A 246 17.44 21.40 1.33
CA GLY A 246 16.99 22.33 0.30
C GLY A 246 16.54 21.65 -1.02
N ILE A 247 17.20 22.00 -2.14
CA ILE A 247 16.87 21.45 -3.47
C ILE A 247 17.09 19.94 -3.56
N ALA A 248 18.06 19.37 -2.83
CA ALA A 248 18.25 17.92 -2.83
C ALA A 248 17.05 17.20 -2.24
N ALA A 249 16.45 17.74 -1.19
CA ALA A 249 15.19 17.22 -0.62
C ALA A 249 14.06 17.24 -1.64
N LEU A 250 13.89 18.35 -2.37
CA LEU A 250 12.88 18.47 -3.40
C LEU A 250 13.01 17.39 -4.48
N VAL A 251 14.22 17.22 -5.02
CA VAL A 251 14.47 16.21 -6.05
C VAL A 251 14.15 14.80 -5.52
N ILE A 252 14.60 14.49 -4.31
CA ILE A 252 14.39 13.15 -3.71
C ILE A 252 12.90 12.89 -3.44
N LEU A 253 12.16 13.88 -2.91
CA LEU A 253 10.72 13.77 -2.68
C LEU A 253 9.94 13.52 -3.98
N VAL A 254 10.25 14.29 -5.04
CA VAL A 254 9.61 14.08 -6.35
C VAL A 254 9.87 12.67 -6.86
N PHE A 255 11.12 12.20 -6.84
CA PHE A 255 11.44 10.84 -7.31
C PHE A 255 10.81 9.76 -6.45
N SER A 256 10.77 9.92 -5.11
CA SER A 256 10.07 9.00 -4.21
C SER A 256 8.59 8.90 -4.60
N THR A 257 7.91 10.04 -4.70
CA THR A 257 6.49 10.07 -5.09
C THR A 257 6.27 9.44 -6.46
N VAL A 258 7.07 9.77 -7.46
CA VAL A 258 6.94 9.24 -8.82
C VAL A 258 7.11 7.71 -8.85
N THR A 259 8.12 7.17 -8.15
CA THR A 259 8.40 5.73 -8.17
C THR A 259 7.33 4.91 -7.44
N THR A 260 6.79 5.42 -6.34
CA THR A 260 5.73 4.74 -5.59
C THR A 260 4.40 4.82 -6.33
N THR A 261 4.00 6.02 -6.76
CA THR A 261 2.74 6.23 -7.48
C THR A 261 2.71 5.52 -8.85
N PHE A 262 3.87 5.32 -9.48
CA PHE A 262 3.97 4.48 -10.66
C PHE A 262 3.44 3.06 -10.39
N LEU A 263 3.73 2.46 -9.22
CA LEU A 263 3.26 1.11 -8.89
C LEU A 263 1.73 1.06 -8.83
N ASP A 264 1.11 2.08 -8.24
CA ASP A 264 -0.35 2.20 -8.16
C ASP A 264 -0.98 2.31 -9.55
N ALA A 265 -0.52 3.27 -10.35
CA ALA A 265 -1.04 3.48 -11.70
C ALA A 265 -0.82 2.26 -12.61
N TRP A 266 0.33 1.59 -12.50
CA TRP A 266 0.64 0.40 -13.27
C TRP A 266 -0.27 -0.79 -12.89
N SER A 267 -0.45 -1.05 -11.60
CA SER A 267 -1.35 -2.10 -11.12
C SER A 267 -2.82 -1.80 -11.40
N ALA A 268 -3.22 -0.51 -11.43
CA ALA A 268 -4.54 -0.14 -11.92
C ALA A 268 -4.75 -0.57 -13.38
N GLY A 269 -3.72 -0.39 -14.21
CA GLY A 269 -3.71 -0.87 -15.59
C GLY A 269 -3.90 -2.40 -15.69
N ILE A 270 -3.10 -3.16 -14.91
CA ILE A 270 -3.21 -4.63 -14.86
C ILE A 270 -4.60 -5.08 -14.38
N SER A 271 -5.12 -4.42 -13.34
CA SER A 271 -6.45 -4.72 -12.80
C SER A 271 -7.56 -4.44 -13.81
N ALA A 272 -7.42 -3.37 -14.61
CA ALA A 272 -8.37 -3.04 -15.66
C ALA A 272 -8.37 -4.08 -16.80
N GLU A 273 -7.22 -4.67 -17.16
CA GLU A 273 -7.16 -5.78 -18.11
C GLU A 273 -7.95 -7.00 -17.61
N SER A 274 -8.02 -7.20 -16.29
CA SER A 274 -8.85 -8.25 -15.69
C SER A 274 -10.36 -7.99 -15.80
N LEU A 275 -10.79 -6.73 -15.96
CA LEU A 275 -12.19 -6.37 -16.22
C LEU A 275 -12.62 -6.73 -17.64
N THR A 276 -11.78 -6.42 -18.61
CA THR A 276 -12.02 -6.77 -20.00
C THR A 276 -10.71 -6.80 -20.81
N PRO A 277 -10.51 -7.83 -21.66
CA PRO A 277 -9.32 -7.92 -22.52
C PRO A 277 -9.19 -6.80 -23.57
N LYS A 278 -10.23 -5.96 -23.71
CA LYS A 278 -10.22 -4.80 -24.64
C LYS A 278 -9.42 -3.63 -24.07
N LEU A 279 -9.22 -3.56 -22.75
CA LEU A 279 -8.43 -2.51 -22.12
C LEU A 279 -6.94 -2.83 -22.25
N ASN A 280 -6.16 -1.80 -22.53
CA ASN A 280 -4.71 -1.88 -22.56
C ASN A 280 -4.16 -1.32 -21.26
N GLY A 281 -3.48 -2.13 -20.47
CA GLY A 281 -3.00 -1.76 -19.14
C GLY A 281 -2.14 -0.49 -19.14
N LYS A 282 -1.20 -0.36 -20.08
CA LYS A 282 -0.36 0.84 -20.20
C LYS A 282 -1.17 2.11 -20.47
N LYS A 283 -2.15 2.05 -21.39
CA LYS A 283 -3.04 3.19 -21.67
C LYS A 283 -3.92 3.51 -20.45
N THR A 284 -4.43 2.49 -19.79
CA THR A 284 -5.24 2.67 -18.57
C THR A 284 -4.43 3.27 -17.44
N ALA A 285 -3.17 2.85 -17.24
CA ALA A 285 -2.28 3.46 -16.25
C ALA A 285 -2.08 4.97 -16.49
N ILE A 286 -1.92 5.39 -17.75
CA ILE A 286 -1.84 6.81 -18.12
C ILE A 286 -3.16 7.54 -17.80
N VAL A 287 -4.31 6.94 -18.14
CA VAL A 287 -5.63 7.54 -17.85
C VAL A 287 -5.84 7.68 -16.34
N VAL A 288 -5.49 6.65 -15.57
CA VAL A 288 -5.53 6.68 -14.10
C VAL A 288 -4.66 7.81 -13.55
N THR A 289 -3.44 7.99 -14.09
CA THR A 289 -2.57 9.09 -13.67
C THR A 289 -3.20 10.45 -13.98
N VAL A 290 -3.79 10.62 -15.16
CA VAL A 290 -4.48 11.89 -15.53
C VAL A 290 -5.67 12.18 -14.59
N ILE A 291 -6.46 11.15 -14.27
CA ILE A 291 -7.57 11.28 -13.32
C ILE A 291 -7.04 11.59 -11.91
N GLY A 292 -5.95 10.93 -11.49
CA GLY A 292 -5.28 11.20 -10.23
C GLY A 292 -4.77 12.64 -10.11
N VAL A 293 -4.14 13.17 -11.17
CA VAL A 293 -3.73 14.59 -11.24
C VAL A 293 -4.93 15.52 -11.09
N ALA A 294 -6.00 15.25 -11.82
CA ALA A 294 -7.22 16.06 -11.73
C ALA A 294 -7.81 16.00 -10.31
N GLY A 295 -7.86 14.82 -9.69
CA GLY A 295 -8.30 14.64 -8.31
C GLY A 295 -7.43 15.44 -7.32
N ALA A 296 -6.10 15.34 -7.43
CA ALA A 296 -5.15 16.06 -6.59
C ALA A 296 -5.23 17.59 -6.70
N ILE A 297 -5.64 18.11 -7.87
CA ILE A 297 -5.82 19.55 -8.08
C ILE A 297 -7.15 20.01 -7.50
N LEU A 298 -8.23 19.26 -7.73
CA LEU A 298 -9.60 19.70 -7.48
C LEU A 298 -10.09 19.43 -6.06
N PHE A 299 -9.55 18.40 -5.39
CA PHE A 299 -10.02 17.95 -4.08
C PHE A 299 -8.90 17.93 -3.05
N PRO A 300 -9.20 18.20 -1.76
CA PRO A 300 -8.27 17.90 -0.67
C PRO A 300 -8.20 16.38 -0.48
N MET A 301 -6.98 15.84 -0.35
CA MET A 301 -6.73 14.41 -0.19
C MET A 301 -6.10 14.10 1.18
N ASP A 302 -6.54 14.80 2.22
CA ASP A 302 -5.89 14.79 3.54
C ASP A 302 -6.33 13.59 4.42
N ASP A 303 -7.45 12.92 4.10
CA ASP A 303 -7.98 11.81 4.91
C ASP A 303 -7.41 10.44 4.48
N ILE A 304 -6.10 10.28 4.65
CA ILE A 304 -5.43 8.98 4.41
C ILE A 304 -5.99 7.90 5.34
N THR A 305 -6.27 8.20 6.60
CA THR A 305 -6.75 7.24 7.59
C THR A 305 -8.11 6.67 7.22
N GLY A 306 -9.07 7.53 6.87
CA GLY A 306 -10.38 7.10 6.41
C GLY A 306 -10.32 6.27 5.13
N PHE A 307 -9.41 6.65 4.21
CA PHE A 307 -9.18 5.91 2.98
C PHE A 307 -8.58 4.51 3.25
N LEU A 308 -7.59 4.40 4.13
CA LEU A 308 -7.01 3.12 4.56
C LEU A 308 -8.05 2.19 5.18
N TYR A 309 -8.92 2.71 6.04
CA TYR A 309 -10.00 1.91 6.65
C TYR A 309 -11.05 1.46 5.63
N LEU A 310 -11.34 2.28 4.62
CA LEU A 310 -12.21 1.87 3.51
C LEU A 310 -11.58 0.71 2.74
N ILE A 311 -10.30 0.81 2.39
CA ILE A 311 -9.52 -0.26 1.73
C ILE A 311 -9.53 -1.52 2.58
N GLY A 312 -9.24 -1.41 3.88
CA GLY A 312 -9.26 -2.52 4.83
C GLY A 312 -10.60 -3.25 4.81
N SER A 313 -11.71 -2.52 4.89
CA SER A 313 -13.05 -3.12 4.91
C SER A 313 -13.38 -3.91 3.63
N VAL A 314 -12.84 -3.51 2.47
CA VAL A 314 -13.08 -4.18 1.19
C VAL A 314 -12.14 -5.37 0.99
N PHE A 315 -10.84 -5.15 1.21
CA PHE A 315 -9.83 -6.11 0.76
C PHE A 315 -9.39 -7.10 1.84
N ALA A 316 -9.54 -6.80 3.14
CA ALA A 316 -9.23 -7.77 4.18
C ALA A 316 -10.13 -9.05 4.08
N PRO A 317 -11.46 -8.94 4.04
CA PRO A 317 -12.30 -10.13 3.87
C PRO A 317 -12.12 -10.78 2.50
N MET A 318 -11.83 -10.02 1.44
CA MET A 318 -11.55 -10.60 0.12
C MET A 318 -10.31 -11.51 0.17
N ILE A 319 -9.21 -11.03 0.74
CA ILE A 319 -7.97 -11.80 0.88
C ILE A 319 -8.16 -12.97 1.86
N ALA A 320 -8.94 -12.81 2.92
CA ALA A 320 -9.26 -13.89 3.84
C ALA A 320 -9.95 -15.07 3.13
N VAL A 321 -10.91 -14.79 2.24
CA VAL A 321 -11.52 -15.82 1.38
C VAL A 321 -10.49 -16.49 0.49
N GLN A 322 -9.60 -15.72 -0.16
CA GLN A 322 -8.54 -16.29 -1.01
C GLN A 322 -7.56 -17.17 -0.22
N ILE A 323 -7.17 -16.75 1.00
CA ILE A 323 -6.31 -17.53 1.88
C ILE A 323 -7.00 -18.86 2.27
N ALA A 324 -8.27 -18.80 2.67
CA ALA A 324 -9.05 -19.98 3.00
C ALA A 324 -9.12 -20.96 1.83
N ASP A 325 -9.48 -20.45 0.64
CA ASP A 325 -9.63 -21.29 -0.55
C ASP A 325 -8.30 -21.91 -0.99
N HIS A 326 -7.25 -21.10 -1.12
CA HIS A 326 -5.98 -21.57 -1.69
C HIS A 326 -5.17 -22.41 -0.73
N PHE A 327 -5.03 -22.01 0.54
CA PHE A 327 -4.12 -22.68 1.48
C PHE A 327 -4.80 -23.77 2.32
N ILE A 328 -6.08 -23.60 2.67
CA ILE A 328 -6.78 -24.50 3.58
C ILE A 328 -7.67 -25.46 2.82
N LEU A 329 -8.60 -24.94 2.03
CA LEU A 329 -9.62 -25.73 1.33
C LEU A 329 -9.12 -26.32 0.01
N LYS A 330 -8.00 -25.80 -0.54
CA LYS A 330 -7.40 -26.23 -1.81
C LYS A 330 -8.36 -26.14 -3.00
N ARG A 331 -9.21 -25.09 -3.04
CA ARG A 331 -10.21 -24.89 -4.07
C ARG A 331 -9.73 -23.88 -5.12
N ASP A 332 -10.10 -24.12 -6.37
CA ASP A 332 -9.98 -23.17 -7.47
C ASP A 332 -11.34 -23.01 -8.18
N ARG A 333 -11.90 -21.81 -8.11
CA ARG A 333 -13.21 -21.47 -8.70
C ARG A 333 -13.03 -20.68 -10.01
N PHE A 334 -11.86 -20.69 -10.60
CA PHE A 334 -11.54 -19.89 -11.79
C PHE A 334 -12.43 -20.21 -13.00
N ALA A 335 -12.82 -21.48 -13.15
CA ALA A 335 -13.73 -21.93 -14.23
C ALA A 335 -15.21 -21.57 -14.01
N VAL A 336 -15.59 -21.17 -12.78
CA VAL A 336 -16.98 -20.86 -12.43
C VAL A 336 -17.30 -19.42 -12.78
N ALA A 337 -18.53 -19.17 -13.23
CA ALA A 337 -18.94 -17.79 -13.56
C ALA A 337 -18.96 -16.89 -12.30
N THR A 338 -19.58 -17.38 -11.21
CA THR A 338 -19.70 -16.63 -9.96
C THR A 338 -19.81 -17.59 -8.80
N ASP A 339 -19.01 -17.40 -7.76
CA ASP A 339 -19.20 -18.09 -6.48
C ASP A 339 -20.00 -17.18 -5.53
N ALA A 340 -21.33 -17.37 -5.54
CA ALA A 340 -22.23 -16.56 -4.71
C ALA A 340 -21.99 -16.76 -3.21
N ARG A 341 -21.56 -17.98 -2.78
CA ARG A 341 -21.23 -18.26 -1.39
C ARG A 341 -20.09 -17.40 -0.89
N ASN A 342 -18.99 -17.36 -1.65
CA ASN A 342 -17.83 -16.57 -1.29
C ASN A 342 -18.14 -15.06 -1.33
N LEU A 343 -18.97 -14.59 -2.26
CA LEU A 343 -19.43 -13.20 -2.27
C LEU A 343 -20.27 -12.85 -1.02
N VAL A 344 -21.15 -13.75 -0.57
CA VAL A 344 -21.91 -13.55 0.68
C VAL A 344 -20.98 -13.54 1.89
N ILE A 345 -20.00 -14.46 1.96
CA ILE A 345 -19.02 -14.49 3.06
C ILE A 345 -18.21 -13.19 3.07
N TRP A 346 -17.74 -12.72 1.91
CA TRP A 346 -17.06 -11.44 1.79
C TRP A 346 -17.93 -10.27 2.28
N LEU A 347 -19.21 -10.24 1.89
CA LEU A 347 -20.12 -9.17 2.32
C LEU A 347 -20.34 -9.19 3.84
N VAL A 348 -20.44 -10.37 4.45
CA VAL A 348 -20.51 -10.51 5.91
C VAL A 348 -19.22 -10.00 6.55
N GLY A 349 -18.05 -10.34 6.01
CA GLY A 349 -16.76 -9.82 6.45
C GLY A 349 -16.71 -8.28 6.32
N PHE A 350 -17.08 -7.72 5.16
CA PHE A 350 -17.15 -6.27 4.99
C PHE A 350 -18.00 -5.58 6.06
N ILE A 351 -19.17 -6.12 6.36
CA ILE A 351 -20.07 -5.59 7.42
C ILE A 351 -19.40 -5.76 8.79
N ALA A 352 -18.83 -6.92 9.08
CA ALA A 352 -18.15 -7.20 10.34
C ALA A 352 -16.97 -6.24 10.57
N TYR A 353 -16.15 -5.98 9.55
CA TYR A 353 -15.06 -5.01 9.66
C TYR A 353 -15.59 -3.63 10.04
N ARG A 354 -16.66 -3.16 9.37
CA ARG A 354 -17.27 -1.84 9.67
C ARG A 354 -17.85 -1.76 11.08
N LEU A 355 -18.39 -2.87 11.61
CA LEU A 355 -18.87 -2.96 13.00
C LEU A 355 -17.71 -3.01 13.99
N LEU A 356 -16.63 -3.74 13.67
CA LEU A 356 -15.42 -3.83 14.49
C LEU A 356 -14.72 -2.49 14.67
N MET A 357 -14.84 -1.55 13.71
CA MET A 357 -14.32 -0.20 13.86
C MET A 357 -14.90 0.56 15.06
N GLY A 358 -16.08 0.16 15.57
CA GLY A 358 -16.67 0.66 16.80
C GLY A 358 -16.19 -0.03 18.08
N VAL A 359 -15.30 -1.03 17.97
CA VAL A 359 -14.82 -1.82 19.11
C VAL A 359 -13.31 -1.67 19.25
N ASP A 360 -12.85 -1.19 20.40
CA ASP A 360 -11.40 -1.09 20.64
C ASP A 360 -10.81 -2.47 20.94
N THR A 361 -10.12 -3.05 19.96
CA THR A 361 -9.42 -4.33 20.09
C THR A 361 -7.90 -4.11 20.09
N PRO A 362 -7.11 -4.84 20.88
CA PRO A 362 -5.67 -4.60 20.98
C PRO A 362 -4.88 -4.94 19.71
N VAL A 363 -5.50 -5.61 18.73
CA VAL A 363 -4.87 -6.08 17.48
C VAL A 363 -5.49 -5.44 16.23
N GLY A 364 -6.25 -4.37 16.39
CA GLY A 364 -6.96 -3.70 15.31
C GLY A 364 -8.19 -4.47 14.82
N TYR A 365 -8.72 -4.09 13.69
CA TYR A 365 -9.99 -4.61 13.14
C TYR A 365 -9.75 -5.70 12.08
N THR A 366 -8.69 -5.55 11.31
CA THR A 366 -8.36 -6.43 10.18
C THR A 366 -8.15 -7.88 10.61
N LEU A 367 -7.33 -8.13 11.64
CA LEU A 367 -7.03 -9.51 12.05
C LEU A 367 -8.27 -10.25 12.56
N PRO A 368 -9.10 -9.69 13.48
CA PRO A 368 -10.35 -10.32 13.88
C PRO A 368 -11.31 -10.58 12.73
N ASP A 369 -11.45 -9.62 11.81
CA ASP A 369 -12.30 -9.76 10.62
C ASP A 369 -11.83 -10.90 9.71
N MET A 370 -10.54 -10.97 9.43
CA MET A 370 -9.98 -12.04 8.60
C MET A 370 -10.15 -13.41 9.23
N VAL A 371 -9.93 -13.53 10.54
CA VAL A 371 -10.17 -14.79 11.27
C VAL A 371 -11.64 -15.20 11.16
N LEU A 372 -12.57 -14.26 11.41
CA LEU A 372 -14.00 -14.50 11.24
C LEU A 372 -14.33 -14.98 9.82
N THR A 373 -13.82 -14.27 8.81
CA THR A 373 -14.08 -14.58 7.40
C THR A 373 -13.53 -15.96 7.01
N VAL A 374 -12.32 -16.32 7.45
CA VAL A 374 -11.75 -17.65 7.24
C VAL A 374 -12.62 -18.74 7.92
N VAL A 375 -13.04 -18.52 9.17
CA VAL A 375 -13.92 -19.45 9.90
C VAL A 375 -15.25 -19.63 9.16
N LEU A 376 -15.83 -18.56 8.64
CA LEU A 376 -17.06 -18.64 7.83
C LEU A 376 -16.85 -19.46 6.55
N CYS A 377 -15.71 -19.35 5.88
CA CYS A 377 -15.38 -20.19 4.72
C CYS A 377 -15.34 -21.67 5.11
N LEU A 378 -14.69 -22.01 6.23
CA LEU A 378 -14.58 -23.39 6.71
C LEU A 378 -15.93 -23.99 7.12
N ILE A 379 -16.75 -23.22 7.83
CA ILE A 379 -18.11 -23.64 8.23
C ILE A 379 -18.96 -23.85 6.97
N ALA A 380 -18.95 -22.90 6.04
CA ALA A 380 -19.73 -22.98 4.80
C ALA A 380 -19.36 -24.21 3.95
N GLU A 381 -18.06 -24.57 3.90
CA GLU A 381 -17.59 -25.78 3.22
C GLU A 381 -18.06 -27.05 3.93
N LYS A 382 -18.03 -27.09 5.28
CA LYS A 382 -18.50 -28.24 6.05
C LYS A 382 -20.01 -28.46 5.90
N VAL A 383 -20.80 -27.38 5.89
CA VAL A 383 -22.28 -27.44 5.79
C VAL A 383 -22.72 -27.82 4.37
N ARG A 384 -22.06 -27.28 3.37
CA ARG A 384 -22.38 -27.54 1.96
C ARG A 384 -21.09 -27.74 1.16
N PRO A 385 -20.53 -28.97 1.17
CA PRO A 385 -19.31 -29.24 0.42
C PRO A 385 -19.41 -28.83 -1.05
N THR A 386 -18.34 -28.23 -1.54
CA THR A 386 -18.26 -27.87 -2.96
C THR A 386 -18.17 -29.15 -3.77
N LYS A 387 -19.10 -29.38 -4.69
CA LYS A 387 -18.98 -30.48 -5.67
C LYS A 387 -17.82 -30.11 -6.60
N GLU A 388 -16.84 -31.00 -6.72
CA GLU A 388 -15.75 -30.93 -7.70
C GLU A 388 -16.27 -30.86 -9.14
#